data_b47df99db9577e7c051c8ad3c8c80872
#
_entry.id   b47df99db9577e7c051c8ad3c8c80872
#
_cell.length_a   1.000
_cell.length_b   1.000
_cell.length_c   1.000
_cell.angle_alpha   90.00
_cell.angle_beta   90.00
_cell.angle_gamma   90.00
#
_symmetry.space_group_name_H-M   'P 1'
#
loop_
_entity.id
_entity.type
_entity.pdbx_description
1 polymer ?
#
loop_
_entity_poly.entity_id
_entity_poly.type
_entity_poly.pdbx_seq_one_letter_code
_entity_poly.pdbx_strand_id
1 'polypeptide(L)'
;MEAHSGMEPSAAMREYLAEIYRLQEDSPTVSTTSLADRLNVSPPAIPRMLKRLQSVGYVKHVPYQGVELTELGREEALREIRRHRILEVFLVSVMGFTWDEAHEHADDLSPGLNNRLTERMAEMAGQPTRCPHGEPIPDRDGRLPVVNDVCV
;
A
#
# COMPACT_ATOMS: atom_id res chain seq x y z
N MET A 1 3.95 22.24 9.25
CA MET A 1 3.67 21.98 8.92
C MET A 1 3.33 21.62 8.18
N GLU A 2 3.00 21.49 7.89
CA GLU A 2 2.63 21.11 7.32
C GLU A 2 2.44 21.16 6.13
N ALA A 3 3.16 20.97 5.50
CA ALA A 3 3.17 21.13 4.13
C ALA A 3 2.23 20.29 3.38
N HIS A 4 1.86 19.20 3.84
CA HIS A 4 0.92 18.43 3.16
C HIS A 4 -0.40 18.55 3.76
N SER A 5 -0.60 19.56 4.49
CA SER A 5 -1.83 19.71 5.19
C SER A 5 -2.96 19.69 4.21
N GLY A 6 -3.86 18.86 4.39
CA GLY A 6 -5.04 18.80 3.58
C GLY A 6 -4.97 17.96 2.35
N MET A 7 -3.81 17.45 2.01
CA MET A 7 -3.74 16.67 0.80
C MET A 7 -3.52 15.23 1.15
N GLU A 8 -4.58 14.52 1.35
CA GLU A 8 -4.45 13.08 1.47
C GLU A 8 -4.42 12.48 0.08
N PRO A 9 -3.64 11.46 -0.16
CA PRO A 9 -3.62 10.82 -1.46
C PRO A 9 -4.96 10.16 -1.77
N SER A 10 -5.36 10.24 -3.02
CA SER A 10 -6.58 9.58 -3.48
C SER A 10 -6.38 8.06 -3.43
N ALA A 11 -7.49 7.32 -3.53
CA ALA A 11 -7.42 5.86 -3.57
C ALA A 11 -6.54 5.37 -4.71
N ALA A 12 -6.64 6.01 -5.89
CA ALA A 12 -5.81 5.63 -7.02
C ALA A 12 -4.33 5.89 -6.75
N MET A 13 -4.01 7.02 -6.13
CA MET A 13 -2.62 7.33 -5.77
C MET A 13 -2.08 6.31 -4.78
N ARG A 14 -2.88 5.96 -3.78
CA ARG A 14 -2.47 4.97 -2.79
C ARG A 14 -2.18 3.61 -3.42
N GLU A 15 -3.01 3.23 -4.38
CA GLU A 15 -2.82 1.96 -5.07
C GLU A 15 -1.52 1.96 -5.87
N TYR A 16 -1.23 3.05 -6.58
CA TYR A 16 0.02 3.19 -7.31
C TYR A 16 1.22 3.09 -6.35
N LEU A 17 1.15 3.79 -5.24
CA LEU A 17 2.27 3.81 -4.28
C LEU A 17 2.51 2.40 -3.71
N ALA A 18 1.45 1.68 -3.38
CA ALA A 18 1.60 0.33 -2.86
C ALA A 18 2.21 -0.61 -3.91
N GLU A 19 1.81 -0.47 -5.18
CA GLU A 19 2.37 -1.32 -6.22
C GLU A 19 3.83 -0.97 -6.52
N ILE A 20 4.18 0.31 -6.50
CA ILE A 20 5.59 0.70 -6.66
C ILE A 20 6.42 0.09 -5.52
N TYR A 21 5.92 0.14 -4.30
CA TYR A 21 6.61 -0.44 -3.15
C TYR A 21 6.86 -1.94 -3.38
N ARG A 22 5.85 -2.67 -3.82
CA ARG A 22 5.98 -4.11 -4.07
C ARG A 22 6.98 -4.41 -5.19
N LEU A 23 6.95 -3.61 -6.25
CA LEU A 23 7.89 -3.80 -7.37
C LEU A 23 9.32 -3.42 -6.97
N GLN A 24 9.49 -2.52 -6.03
CA GLN A 24 10.83 -2.16 -5.57
C GLN A 24 11.50 -3.27 -4.75
N GLU A 25 10.76 -4.28 -4.37
CA GLU A 25 11.37 -5.44 -3.74
C GLU A 25 12.24 -6.21 -4.73
N ASP A 26 11.93 -6.10 -6.03
CA ASP A 26 12.70 -6.79 -7.07
C ASP A 26 13.70 -5.88 -7.75
N SER A 27 13.45 -4.59 -7.80
CA SER A 27 14.31 -3.65 -8.51
C SER A 27 14.16 -2.26 -7.87
N PRO A 28 15.26 -1.55 -7.61
CA PRO A 28 15.17 -0.24 -6.94
C PRO A 28 14.35 0.79 -7.70
N THR A 29 14.29 0.67 -9.03
CA THR A 29 13.49 1.57 -9.85
C THR A 29 12.39 0.81 -10.55
N VAL A 30 11.27 1.47 -10.80
CA VAL A 30 10.09 0.82 -11.36
C VAL A 30 9.74 1.48 -12.68
N SER A 31 9.66 0.68 -13.74
CA SER A 31 9.34 1.19 -15.07
C SER A 31 7.83 1.36 -15.24
N THR A 32 7.45 2.20 -16.19
CA THR A 32 6.03 2.39 -16.52
C THR A 32 5.40 1.09 -17.03
N THR A 33 6.17 0.28 -17.74
CA THR A 33 5.68 -1.00 -18.25
C THR A 33 5.33 -1.95 -17.10
N SER A 34 6.21 -2.05 -16.11
CA SER A 34 5.95 -2.89 -14.94
C SER A 34 4.71 -2.45 -14.19
N LEU A 35 4.53 -1.13 -14.05
CA LEU A 35 3.35 -0.60 -13.38
C LEU A 35 2.07 -0.88 -14.16
N ALA A 36 2.12 -0.71 -15.48
CA ALA A 36 0.95 -0.97 -16.31
C ALA A 36 0.48 -2.42 -16.17
N ASP A 37 1.43 -3.34 -16.17
CA ASP A 37 1.12 -4.75 -16.03
C ASP A 37 0.47 -5.08 -14.70
N ARG A 38 0.90 -4.41 -13.64
CA ARG A 38 0.38 -4.70 -12.30
C ARG A 38 -0.94 -4.02 -12.00
N LEU A 39 -1.14 -2.82 -12.53
CA LEU A 39 -2.31 -2.03 -12.18
C LEU A 39 -3.50 -2.23 -13.09
N ASN A 40 -3.28 -2.89 -14.22
CA ASN A 40 -4.35 -3.14 -15.19
C ASN A 40 -5.06 -1.85 -15.59
N VAL A 41 -4.29 -0.81 -15.88
CA VAL A 41 -4.82 0.46 -16.36
C VAL A 41 -4.24 0.73 -17.75
N SER A 42 -4.84 1.67 -18.47
CA SER A 42 -4.36 1.99 -19.82
C SER A 42 -2.97 2.61 -19.73
N PRO A 43 -2.05 2.27 -20.64
CA PRO A 43 -0.69 2.81 -20.59
C PRO A 43 -0.61 4.34 -20.52
N PRO A 44 -1.46 5.12 -21.24
CA PRO A 44 -1.36 6.58 -21.12
C PRO A 44 -1.71 7.13 -19.73
N ALA A 45 -2.43 6.39 -18.91
CA ALA A 45 -2.78 6.84 -17.57
C ALA A 45 -1.57 6.86 -16.65
N ILE A 46 -0.57 5.99 -16.90
CA ILE A 46 0.58 5.85 -16.02
C ILE A 46 1.42 7.13 -15.95
N PRO A 47 1.91 7.68 -17.07
CA PRO A 47 2.72 8.91 -17.00
C PRO A 47 1.99 10.06 -16.33
N ARG A 48 0.68 10.15 -16.55
CA ARG A 48 -0.12 11.22 -15.96
C ARG A 48 -0.15 11.10 -14.43
N MET A 49 -0.39 9.90 -13.94
CA MET A 49 -0.43 9.68 -12.50
C MET A 49 0.97 9.84 -11.88
N LEU A 50 2.01 9.33 -12.54
CA LEU A 50 3.37 9.47 -12.02
C LEU A 50 3.77 10.94 -11.91
N LYS A 51 3.35 11.76 -12.87
CA LYS A 51 3.62 13.18 -12.81
C LYS A 51 2.95 13.83 -11.60
N ARG A 52 1.72 13.43 -11.30
CA ARG A 52 1.02 13.91 -10.12
C ARG A 52 1.69 13.46 -8.83
N LEU A 53 2.09 12.19 -8.77
CA LEU A 53 2.78 11.66 -7.60
C LEU A 53 4.12 12.37 -7.39
N GLN A 54 4.82 12.70 -8.48
CA GLN A 54 6.06 13.43 -8.39
C GLN A 54 5.83 14.86 -7.90
N SER A 55 4.77 15.51 -8.35
CA SER A 55 4.49 16.89 -7.94
C SER A 55 4.15 17.01 -6.46
N VAL A 56 3.62 15.95 -5.88
CA VAL A 56 3.30 15.93 -4.45
C VAL A 56 4.48 15.45 -3.62
N GLY A 57 5.52 14.92 -4.24
CA GLY A 57 6.71 14.49 -3.53
C GLY A 57 6.71 13.03 -3.10
N TYR A 58 5.86 12.20 -3.69
CA TYR A 58 5.79 10.78 -3.33
C TYR A 58 6.75 9.92 -4.14
N VAL A 59 7.10 10.34 -5.36
CA VAL A 59 8.05 9.60 -6.19
C VAL A 59 9.04 10.56 -6.79
N LYS A 60 10.18 10.04 -7.22
CA LYS A 60 11.14 10.81 -7.99
C LYS A 60 11.47 10.04 -9.26
N HIS A 61 11.68 10.80 -10.34
CA HIS A 61 12.02 10.25 -11.63
C HIS A 61 13.50 9.89 -11.68
N VAL A 62 13.81 8.71 -12.17
CA VAL A 62 15.19 8.28 -12.37
C VAL A 62 15.38 8.14 -13.88
N PRO A 63 16.22 9.00 -14.51
CA PRO A 63 16.34 9.01 -15.96
C PRO A 63 16.60 7.65 -16.54
N TYR A 64 15.88 7.32 -17.61
CA TYR A 64 15.97 6.06 -18.34
C TYR A 64 15.59 4.80 -17.57
N GLN A 65 15.22 4.93 -16.31
CA GLN A 65 14.92 3.74 -15.51
C GLN A 65 13.48 3.70 -15.00
N GLY A 66 12.89 4.83 -14.74
CA GLY A 66 11.52 4.88 -14.23
C GLY A 66 11.41 5.76 -13.01
N VAL A 67 10.79 5.27 -11.97
CA VAL A 67 10.58 6.04 -10.74
C VAL A 67 10.97 5.23 -9.53
N GLU A 68 11.20 5.92 -8.43
CA GLU A 68 11.33 5.27 -7.13
C GLU A 68 10.60 6.10 -6.09
N LEU A 69 10.22 5.48 -5.01
CA LEU A 69 9.51 6.16 -3.93
C LEU A 69 10.47 7.08 -3.16
N THR A 70 9.95 8.22 -2.76
CA THR A 70 10.65 9.03 -1.75
C THR A 70 10.33 8.44 -0.38
N GLU A 71 10.93 8.98 0.67
CA GLU A 71 10.61 8.58 2.03
C GLU A 71 9.12 8.77 2.31
N LEU A 72 8.57 9.91 1.90
CA LEU A 72 7.16 10.22 2.07
C LEU A 72 6.28 9.23 1.30
N GLY A 73 6.66 8.92 0.07
CA GLY A 73 5.91 7.96 -0.74
C GLY A 73 5.95 6.57 -0.15
N ARG A 74 7.08 6.18 0.42
CA ARG A 74 7.20 4.88 1.07
C ARG A 74 6.26 4.76 2.27
N GLU A 75 6.18 5.83 3.08
CA GLU A 75 5.27 5.83 4.23
C GLU A 75 3.82 5.69 3.77
N GLU A 76 3.43 6.40 2.73
CA GLU A 76 2.06 6.30 2.22
C GLU A 76 1.79 4.92 1.62
N ALA A 77 2.76 4.35 0.93
CA ALA A 77 2.62 3.00 0.39
C ALA A 77 2.39 1.99 1.51
N LEU A 78 3.16 2.09 2.58
CA LEU A 78 3.03 1.16 3.71
C LEU A 78 1.72 1.37 4.46
N ARG A 79 1.21 2.60 4.54
CA ARG A 79 -0.12 2.83 5.11
C ARG A 79 -1.20 2.14 4.30
N GLU A 80 -1.07 2.17 2.98
CA GLU A 80 -2.03 1.49 2.12
C GLU A 80 -1.93 -0.02 2.27
N ILE A 81 -0.73 -0.55 2.36
CA ILE A 81 -0.52 -1.97 2.58
C ILE A 81 -1.10 -2.39 3.93
N ARG A 82 -0.97 -1.54 4.96
CA ARG A 82 -1.62 -1.80 6.25
C ARG A 82 -3.12 -1.91 6.10
N ARG A 83 -3.74 -0.94 5.42
CA ARG A 83 -5.21 -0.98 5.23
C ARG A 83 -5.66 -2.27 4.57
N HIS A 84 -4.95 -2.68 3.54
CA HIS A 84 -5.29 -3.89 2.82
C HIS A 84 -5.11 -5.14 3.69
N ARG A 85 -4.00 -5.23 4.40
CA ARG A 85 -3.71 -6.41 5.24
C ARG A 85 -4.62 -6.51 6.45
N ILE A 86 -4.95 -5.39 7.09
CA ILE A 86 -5.92 -5.38 8.19
C ILE A 86 -7.29 -5.82 7.69
N LEU A 87 -7.69 -5.34 6.52
CA LEU A 87 -8.98 -5.74 5.95
C LEU A 87 -9.02 -7.25 5.70
N GLU A 88 -7.96 -7.81 5.15
CA GLU A 88 -7.91 -9.26 4.94
C GLU A 88 -8.02 -10.04 6.24
N VAL A 89 -7.29 -9.61 7.28
CA VAL A 89 -7.39 -10.28 8.58
C VAL A 89 -8.80 -10.19 9.14
N PHE A 90 -9.41 -9.02 9.04
CA PHE A 90 -10.77 -8.82 9.54
C PHE A 90 -11.76 -9.75 8.83
N LEU A 91 -11.65 -9.83 7.51
CA LEU A 91 -12.55 -10.67 6.72
C LEU A 91 -12.41 -12.15 7.09
N VAL A 92 -11.19 -12.60 7.35
CA VAL A 92 -10.95 -13.99 7.73
C VAL A 92 -11.31 -14.23 9.19
N SER A 93 -10.76 -13.46 10.11
CA SER A 93 -10.84 -13.80 11.53
C SER A 93 -12.13 -13.35 12.20
N VAL A 94 -12.75 -12.29 11.72
CA VAL A 94 -13.97 -11.78 12.32
C VAL A 94 -15.20 -12.20 11.52
N MET A 95 -15.13 -12.13 10.19
CA MET A 95 -16.29 -12.46 9.36
C MET A 95 -16.31 -13.90 8.89
N GLY A 96 -15.24 -14.64 9.08
CA GLY A 96 -15.22 -16.08 8.79
C GLY A 96 -15.07 -16.45 7.32
N PHE A 97 -14.62 -15.54 6.48
CA PHE A 97 -14.38 -15.87 5.09
C PHE A 97 -13.12 -16.74 4.95
N THR A 98 -13.06 -17.51 3.88
CA THR A 98 -11.83 -18.22 3.56
C THR A 98 -10.78 -17.22 3.09
N TRP A 99 -9.56 -17.67 3.07
CA TRP A 99 -8.43 -16.87 2.62
C TRP A 99 -8.60 -16.32 1.20
N ASP A 100 -9.05 -17.18 0.26
CA ASP A 100 -9.28 -16.77 -1.11
C ASP A 100 -10.41 -15.76 -1.23
N GLU A 101 -11.49 -16.01 -0.51
CA GLU A 101 -12.63 -15.09 -0.51
C GLU A 101 -12.24 -13.73 0.06
N ALA A 102 -11.46 -13.73 1.13
CA ALA A 102 -11.03 -12.49 1.76
C ALA A 102 -10.18 -11.66 0.82
N HIS A 103 -9.32 -12.30 0.06
CA HIS A 103 -8.47 -11.60 -0.90
C HIS A 103 -9.30 -10.88 -1.96
N GLU A 104 -10.29 -11.58 -2.52
CA GLU A 104 -11.17 -10.97 -3.51
C GLU A 104 -11.95 -9.79 -2.95
N HIS A 105 -12.54 -9.96 -1.78
CA HIS A 105 -13.32 -8.89 -1.15
C HIS A 105 -12.44 -7.70 -0.77
N ALA A 106 -11.22 -7.97 -0.33
CA ALA A 106 -10.29 -6.90 0.05
C ALA A 106 -9.95 -6.02 -1.14
N ASP A 107 -9.77 -6.61 -2.31
CA ASP A 107 -9.47 -5.84 -3.51
C ASP A 107 -10.62 -4.88 -3.85
N ASP A 108 -11.86 -5.35 -3.68
CA ASP A 108 -13.03 -4.54 -3.98
C ASP A 108 -13.27 -3.43 -2.95
N LEU A 109 -12.98 -3.70 -1.69
CA LEU A 109 -13.29 -2.78 -0.60
C LEU A 109 -12.17 -1.80 -0.28
N SER A 110 -10.93 -2.14 -0.61
CA SER A 110 -9.78 -1.30 -0.27
C SER A 110 -9.91 0.15 -0.72
N PRO A 111 -10.40 0.45 -1.92
CA PRO A 111 -10.47 1.86 -2.35
C PRO A 111 -11.33 2.74 -1.47
N GLY A 112 -12.34 2.16 -0.81
CA GLY A 112 -13.23 2.94 0.05
C GLY A 112 -12.83 2.95 1.52
N LEU A 113 -11.74 2.27 1.86
CA LEU A 113 -11.37 2.14 3.25
C LEU A 113 -10.61 3.36 3.74
N ASN A 114 -11.00 3.92 4.86
CA ASN A 114 -10.31 5.05 5.47
C ASN A 114 -9.60 4.60 6.75
N ASN A 115 -8.80 5.48 7.31
CA ASN A 115 -8.01 5.15 8.49
C ASN A 115 -8.85 4.79 9.71
N ARG A 116 -9.96 5.50 9.89
CA ARG A 116 -10.81 5.24 11.05
C ARG A 116 -11.41 3.83 11.00
N LEU A 117 -11.91 3.44 9.83
CA LEU A 117 -12.43 2.08 9.65
C LEU A 117 -11.34 1.05 9.83
N THR A 118 -10.18 1.31 9.27
CA THR A 118 -9.06 0.38 9.37
C THR A 118 -8.67 0.13 10.83
N GLU A 119 -8.57 1.20 11.62
CA GLU A 119 -8.16 1.05 13.02
C GLU A 119 -9.26 0.35 13.84
N ARG A 120 -10.51 0.58 13.51
CA ARG A 120 -11.59 -0.14 14.19
C ARG A 120 -11.58 -1.63 13.85
N MET A 121 -11.33 -1.95 12.59
CA MET A 121 -11.19 -3.35 12.17
C MET A 121 -10.00 -4.02 12.85
N ALA A 122 -8.90 -3.29 12.99
CA ALA A 122 -7.71 -3.81 13.67
C ALA A 122 -8.03 -4.13 15.14
N GLU A 123 -8.76 -3.26 15.81
CA GLU A 123 -9.18 -3.49 17.20
C GLU A 123 -10.03 -4.75 17.30
N MET A 124 -11.01 -4.88 16.42
CA MET A 124 -11.92 -6.03 16.44
C MET A 124 -11.20 -7.33 16.12
N ALA A 125 -10.15 -7.28 15.32
CA ALA A 125 -9.36 -8.45 14.98
C ALA A 125 -8.23 -8.73 15.98
N GLY A 126 -8.16 -7.98 17.06
CA GLY A 126 -7.17 -8.23 18.12
C GLY A 126 -5.80 -7.60 17.87
N GLN A 127 -5.74 -6.50 17.13
CA GLN A 127 -4.50 -5.79 16.81
C GLN A 127 -3.48 -6.75 16.17
N PRO A 128 -3.83 -7.36 15.02
CA PRO A 128 -2.95 -8.36 14.43
C PRO A 128 -1.63 -7.74 13.92
N THR A 129 -0.58 -8.52 13.95
CA THR A 129 0.73 -8.09 13.46
C THR A 129 1.10 -8.76 12.15
N ARG A 130 0.34 -9.77 11.73
CA ARG A 130 0.57 -10.47 10.46
C ARG A 130 -0.75 -10.74 9.76
N CYS A 131 -0.71 -10.70 8.45
CA CYS A 131 -1.89 -10.99 7.63
C CYS A 131 -2.08 -12.51 7.51
N PRO A 132 -3.17 -12.97 6.90
CA PRO A 132 -3.40 -14.41 6.74
C PRO A 132 -2.29 -15.12 5.96
N HIS A 133 -1.54 -14.38 5.11
CA HIS A 133 -0.41 -14.96 4.39
C HIS A 133 0.85 -15.00 5.26
N GLY A 134 0.82 -14.50 6.46
CA GLY A 134 1.99 -14.46 7.34
C GLY A 134 2.90 -13.27 7.15
N GLU A 135 2.52 -12.32 6.31
CA GLU A 135 3.34 -11.14 6.08
C GLU A 135 3.12 -10.10 7.19
N PRO A 136 4.16 -9.37 7.57
CA PRO A 136 4.02 -8.36 8.63
C PRO A 136 3.09 -7.23 8.19
N ILE A 137 2.34 -6.70 9.14
CA ILE A 137 1.44 -5.59 8.89
C ILE A 137 2.14 -4.30 9.34
N PRO A 138 2.32 -3.33 8.43
CA PRO A 138 2.91 -2.04 8.80
C PRO A 138 2.05 -1.33 9.85
N ASP A 139 2.68 -0.46 10.65
CA ASP A 139 1.92 0.31 11.65
C ASP A 139 1.22 1.51 11.01
N ARG A 140 0.50 2.26 11.82
CA ARG A 140 -0.29 3.41 11.33
C ARG A 140 0.57 4.51 10.74
N ASP A 141 1.83 4.56 11.10
CA ASP A 141 2.74 5.59 10.59
C ASP A 141 3.46 5.14 9.33
N GLY A 142 3.12 3.98 8.80
CA GLY A 142 3.75 3.47 7.59
C GLY A 142 5.13 2.92 7.84
N ARG A 143 5.33 2.25 8.98
CA ARG A 143 6.61 1.62 9.28
C ARG A 143 6.43 0.13 9.47
N LEU A 144 7.40 -0.62 9.00
CA LEU A 144 7.39 -2.06 9.21
C LEU A 144 7.82 -2.35 10.64
N PRO A 145 7.26 -3.37 11.27
CA PRO A 145 7.70 -3.76 12.60
C PRO A 145 9.15 -4.18 12.55
N VAL A 146 9.86 -3.89 13.63
CA VAL A 146 11.22 -4.37 13.78
C VAL A 146 11.12 -5.84 14.08
N VAL A 147 11.48 -6.66 13.11
CA VAL A 147 11.46 -8.06 13.32
C VAL A 147 12.76 -8.44 13.89
N ASN A 148 12.80 -8.73 15.12
CA ASN A 148 13.90 -9.35 15.72
C ASN A 148 13.81 -10.78 15.44
N ASP A 149 14.22 -11.12 14.34
CA ASP A 149 14.23 -12.42 13.97
C ASP A 149 15.22 -13.19 14.56
N VAL A 150 15.37 -13.13 15.64
CA VAL A 150 16.33 -13.76 16.17
C VAL A 150 16.01 -15.05 16.41
N CYS A 151 15.60 -15.59 16.02
CA CYS A 151 15.28 -16.64 16.21
C CYS A 151 15.85 -17.59 16.45
N VAL A 152 15.89 -17.78 16.88
CA VAL A 152 16.14 -18.72 17.17
C VAL A 152 16.16 -19.63 16.99
#